data_94c20ec7722c88b9a8bc71e0c91c5261
#
_entry.id   94c20ec7722c88b9a8bc71e0c91c5261
#
_cell.length_a   1.000
_cell.length_b   1.000
_cell.length_c   1.000
_cell.angle_alpha   90.00
_cell.angle_beta   90.00
_cell.angle_gamma   90.00
#
_symmetry.space_group_name_H-M   'P 1'
#
loop_
_entity.id
_entity.type
_entity.pdbx_description
1 polymer ?
#
loop_
_entity_poly.entity_id
_entity_poly.type
_entity_poly.pdbx_seq_one_letter_code
_entity_poly.pdbx_strand_id
1 'polypeptide(L)'
;VARLLGAPPGYLGHDEGGQLTEAVRRRPYSVVLFDEIEKAHPDIQNVLLQMLEDGQLTDSMGRKADFRNTIVLLTSNLGARFLAGQSAPLGFGAGSEAAFEKQSEAAVAEAKKWFRPELVGRLDELIVFRPLEEQSLCSIAEKLLGQLEERAARSGYQLTHTARVGPALAAKAHSPYG
;
A
#
# COMPACT_ATOMS: atom_id res chain seq x y z
N VAL A 1 -4.97 16.98 -2.16
CA VAL A 1 -3.66 17.65 -2.40
C VAL A 1 -3.42 18.75 -1.38
N ALA A 2 -4.38 19.66 -1.11
CA ALA A 2 -4.23 20.76 -0.14
C ALA A 2 -3.74 20.30 1.26
N ARG A 3 -4.16 19.16 1.74
CA ARG A 3 -3.68 18.61 3.02
C ARG A 3 -2.19 18.24 2.99
N LEU A 4 -1.67 17.82 1.84
CA LEU A 4 -0.28 17.40 1.68
C LEU A 4 0.67 18.59 1.55
N LEU A 5 0.29 19.58 0.74
CA LEU A 5 1.10 20.74 0.38
C LEU A 5 0.72 22.03 1.12
N GLY A 6 -0.40 22.02 1.86
CA GLY A 6 -1.00 23.20 2.49
C GLY A 6 -2.14 23.81 1.66
N ALA A 7 -3.02 24.55 2.34
CA ALA A 7 -4.13 25.23 1.69
C ALA A 7 -3.64 26.50 0.97
N PRO A 8 -4.25 26.87 -0.17
CA PRO A 8 -3.93 28.13 -0.86
C PRO A 8 -4.22 29.36 0.02
N PRO A 9 -3.61 30.52 -0.28
CA PRO A 9 -3.92 31.77 0.41
C PRO A 9 -5.42 32.07 0.39
N GLY A 10 -5.96 32.47 1.55
CA GLY A 10 -7.38 32.79 1.72
C GLY A 10 -8.28 31.63 2.13
N TYR A 11 -7.75 30.40 2.23
CA TYR A 11 -8.49 29.23 2.74
C TYR A 11 -8.09 28.89 4.17
N LEU A 12 -9.02 28.30 4.94
CA LEU A 12 -8.76 27.81 6.29
C LEU A 12 -7.62 26.78 6.29
N GLY A 13 -6.66 26.93 7.20
CA GLY A 13 -5.48 26.03 7.30
C GLY A 13 -4.28 26.44 6.44
N HIS A 14 -4.29 27.62 5.80
CA HIS A 14 -3.13 28.13 5.04
C HIS A 14 -1.87 28.25 5.91
N ASP A 15 -2.02 28.71 7.15
CA ASP A 15 -0.89 28.92 8.08
C ASP A 15 -0.30 27.62 8.66
N GLU A 16 -1.00 26.50 8.52
CA GLU A 16 -0.54 25.21 9.06
C GLU A 16 0.53 24.51 8.19
N GLY A 17 0.72 24.98 6.93
CA GLY A 17 1.61 24.32 5.97
C GLY A 17 1.09 22.96 5.51
N GLY A 18 1.84 22.29 4.63
CA GLY A 18 1.51 20.94 4.16
C GLY A 18 1.99 19.86 5.12
N GLN A 19 1.12 18.91 5.47
CA GLN A 19 1.49 17.82 6.41
C GLN A 19 2.68 17.00 5.91
N LEU A 20 2.71 16.69 4.61
CA LEU A 20 3.79 15.92 4.01
C LEU A 20 5.10 16.72 3.97
N THR A 21 5.06 17.95 3.48
CA THR A 21 6.24 18.81 3.36
C THR A 21 6.84 19.14 4.71
N GLU A 22 6.02 19.42 5.73
CA GLU A 22 6.48 19.64 7.10
C GLU A 22 7.12 18.38 7.72
N ALA A 23 6.51 17.21 7.52
CA ALA A 23 7.04 15.95 8.05
C ALA A 23 8.43 15.65 7.48
N VAL A 24 8.61 15.77 6.16
CA VAL A 24 9.88 15.50 5.50
C VAL A 24 10.94 16.57 5.84
N ARG A 25 10.57 17.85 5.94
CA ARG A 25 11.51 18.89 6.39
C ARG A 25 12.06 18.63 7.78
N ARG A 26 11.25 18.10 8.68
CA ARG A 26 11.70 17.74 10.03
C ARG A 26 12.53 16.45 10.07
N ARG A 27 12.26 15.52 9.15
CA ARG A 27 12.93 14.22 9.07
C ARG A 27 13.26 13.88 7.62
N PRO A 28 14.36 14.42 7.07
CA PRO A 28 14.72 14.24 5.66
C PRO A 28 14.97 12.77 5.27
N TYR A 29 15.52 11.98 6.21
CA TYR A 29 15.74 10.54 6.02
C TYR A 29 14.50 9.78 6.53
N SER A 30 13.54 9.55 5.65
CA SER A 30 12.26 8.93 6.01
C SER A 30 11.72 8.05 4.89
N VAL A 31 10.77 7.19 5.24
CA VAL A 31 9.95 6.45 4.29
C VAL A 31 8.59 7.14 4.20
N VAL A 32 8.19 7.47 2.98
CA VAL A 32 6.89 8.06 2.66
C VAL A 32 6.04 7.01 1.97
N LEU A 33 4.94 6.63 2.60
CA LEU A 33 4.00 5.65 2.06
C LEU A 33 2.73 6.36 1.59
N PHE A 34 2.41 6.18 0.31
CA PHE A 34 1.10 6.51 -0.27
C PHE A 34 0.31 5.22 -0.40
N ASP A 35 -0.57 4.99 0.53
CA ASP A 35 -1.39 3.77 0.59
C ASP A 35 -2.64 3.92 -0.27
N GLU A 36 -2.98 2.87 -1.04
CA GLU A 36 -4.15 2.83 -1.93
C GLU A 36 -4.22 4.03 -2.90
N ILE A 37 -3.13 4.26 -3.63
CA ILE A 37 -2.96 5.47 -4.46
C ILE A 37 -4.07 5.64 -5.51
N GLU A 38 -4.68 4.55 -5.96
CA GLU A 38 -5.81 4.57 -6.91
C GLU A 38 -7.07 5.22 -6.35
N LYS A 39 -7.20 5.31 -5.03
CA LYS A 39 -8.32 5.99 -4.35
C LYS A 39 -8.10 7.50 -4.17
N ALA A 40 -6.89 7.97 -4.45
CA ALA A 40 -6.55 9.37 -4.30
C ALA A 40 -7.13 10.21 -5.44
N HIS A 41 -7.23 11.53 -5.20
CA HIS A 41 -7.62 12.46 -6.25
C HIS A 41 -6.58 12.44 -7.40
N PRO A 42 -7.00 12.52 -8.68
CA PRO A 42 -6.09 12.47 -9.83
C PRO A 42 -4.91 13.45 -9.78
N ASP A 43 -5.07 14.60 -9.15
CA ASP A 43 -4.01 15.60 -8.98
C ASP A 43 -2.82 15.10 -8.14
N ILE A 44 -2.98 13.99 -7.41
CA ILE A 44 -1.86 13.39 -6.68
C ILE A 44 -0.73 12.99 -7.63
N GLN A 45 -1.05 12.59 -8.86
CA GLN A 45 -0.03 12.22 -9.83
C GLN A 45 0.87 13.40 -10.22
N ASN A 46 0.36 14.63 -10.20
CA ASN A 46 1.18 15.83 -10.42
C ASN A 46 2.15 16.05 -9.26
N VAL A 47 1.68 15.84 -8.03
CA VAL A 47 2.54 15.96 -6.83
C VAL A 47 3.64 14.90 -6.83
N LEU A 48 3.28 13.65 -7.14
CA LEU A 48 4.24 12.56 -7.25
C LEU A 48 5.26 12.82 -8.35
N LEU A 49 4.82 13.30 -9.52
CA LEU A 49 5.71 13.60 -10.63
C LEU A 49 6.71 14.69 -10.22
N GLN A 50 6.25 15.82 -9.66
CA GLN A 50 7.13 16.87 -9.16
C GLN A 50 8.13 16.35 -8.12
N MET A 51 7.65 15.54 -7.17
CA MET A 51 8.49 14.98 -6.12
C MET A 51 9.58 14.04 -6.68
N LEU A 52 9.23 13.19 -7.66
CA LEU A 52 10.16 12.21 -8.24
C LEU A 52 11.09 12.82 -9.29
N GLU A 53 10.68 13.90 -9.98
CA GLU A 53 11.51 14.61 -10.97
C GLU A 53 12.46 15.61 -10.32
N ASP A 54 11.90 16.53 -9.52
CA ASP A 54 12.65 17.61 -8.91
C ASP A 54 13.36 17.20 -7.61
N GLY A 55 12.95 16.07 -7.01
CA GLY A 55 13.40 15.65 -5.69
C GLY A 55 12.97 16.61 -4.58
N GLN A 56 12.00 17.47 -4.83
CA GLN A 56 11.53 18.48 -3.89
C GLN A 56 10.06 18.83 -4.12
N LEU A 57 9.36 19.24 -3.06
CA LEU A 57 8.04 19.83 -3.14
C LEU A 57 8.04 21.22 -2.51
N THR A 58 7.26 22.12 -3.10
CA THR A 58 7.03 23.45 -2.52
C THR A 58 5.64 23.49 -1.90
N ASP A 59 5.56 23.89 -0.63
CA ASP A 59 4.29 24.05 0.06
C ASP A 59 3.56 25.34 -0.34
N SER A 60 2.33 25.51 0.16
CA SER A 60 1.51 26.70 -0.09
C SER A 60 2.13 28.02 0.43
N MET A 61 3.11 27.95 1.33
CA MET A 61 3.84 29.08 1.88
C MET A 61 5.15 29.37 1.12
N GLY A 62 5.40 28.67 0.01
CA GLY A 62 6.63 28.82 -0.78
C GLY A 62 7.87 28.11 -0.19
N ARG A 63 7.70 27.32 0.88
CA ARG A 63 8.82 26.62 1.52
C ARG A 63 9.06 25.28 0.83
N LYS A 64 10.33 24.97 0.58
CA LYS A 64 10.72 23.73 -0.09
C LYS A 64 10.99 22.61 0.92
N ALA A 65 10.58 21.40 0.58
CA ALA A 65 10.90 20.15 1.26
C ALA A 65 11.71 19.28 0.30
N ASP A 66 12.87 18.77 0.75
CA ASP A 66 13.79 17.94 -0.03
C ASP A 66 13.46 16.46 0.19
N PHE A 67 13.12 15.74 -0.90
CA PHE A 67 12.76 14.33 -0.90
C PHE A 67 13.89 13.40 -1.41
N ARG A 68 15.05 13.92 -1.79
CA ARG A 68 16.14 13.13 -2.36
C ARG A 68 16.70 12.07 -1.41
N ASN A 69 16.49 12.25 -0.11
CA ASN A 69 16.89 11.30 0.93
C ASN A 69 15.70 10.49 1.48
N THR A 70 14.55 10.47 0.79
CA THR A 70 13.38 9.70 1.19
C THR A 70 13.23 8.45 0.33
N ILE A 71 12.69 7.38 0.91
CA ILE A 71 12.16 6.25 0.16
C ILE A 71 10.67 6.47 -0.03
N VAL A 72 10.22 6.48 -1.27
CA VAL A 72 8.81 6.67 -1.61
C VAL A 72 8.21 5.33 -2.00
N LEU A 73 7.17 4.92 -1.27
CA LEU A 73 6.42 3.69 -1.53
C LEU A 73 4.99 4.04 -1.93
N LEU A 74 4.52 3.41 -2.99
CA LEU A 74 3.13 3.51 -3.44
C LEU A 74 2.51 2.11 -3.36
N THR A 75 1.40 1.94 -2.63
CA THR A 75 0.63 0.71 -2.70
C THR A 75 -0.61 0.89 -3.56
N SER A 76 -1.04 -0.19 -4.20
CA SER A 76 -2.23 -0.18 -5.03
C SER A 76 -2.84 -1.57 -5.16
N ASN A 77 -4.16 -1.62 -5.32
CA ASN A 77 -4.92 -2.81 -5.65
C ASN A 77 -5.19 -2.93 -7.17
N LEU A 78 -4.60 -2.05 -7.99
CA LEU A 78 -4.73 -2.13 -9.43
C LEU A 78 -4.17 -3.45 -9.95
N GLY A 79 -4.95 -4.12 -10.80
CA GLY A 79 -4.55 -5.42 -11.34
C GLY A 79 -4.77 -6.62 -10.42
N ALA A 80 -5.20 -6.46 -9.17
CA ALA A 80 -5.45 -7.56 -8.24
C ALA A 80 -6.40 -8.64 -8.80
N ARG A 81 -7.36 -8.25 -9.66
CA ARG A 81 -8.26 -9.18 -10.36
C ARG A 81 -7.54 -10.21 -11.22
N PHE A 82 -6.39 -9.90 -11.77
CA PHE A 82 -5.60 -10.83 -12.59
C PHE A 82 -4.90 -11.88 -11.73
N LEU A 83 -4.61 -11.54 -10.49
CA LEU A 83 -4.00 -12.44 -9.51
C LEU A 83 -5.04 -13.29 -8.77
N ALA A 84 -6.26 -12.76 -8.56
CA ALA A 84 -7.37 -13.45 -7.89
C ALA A 84 -8.13 -14.42 -8.82
N GLY A 85 -8.02 -14.28 -10.12
CA GLY A 85 -8.92 -14.89 -11.11
C GLY A 85 -8.64 -16.33 -11.51
N GLN A 86 -7.77 -17.08 -10.80
CA GLN A 86 -7.61 -18.52 -11.04
C GLN A 86 -7.50 -19.30 -9.73
N SER A 87 -8.67 -19.62 -9.14
CA SER A 87 -8.78 -20.94 -8.52
C SER A 87 -8.37 -21.94 -9.59
N ALA A 88 -7.20 -22.55 -9.46
CA ALA A 88 -6.72 -23.54 -10.38
C ALA A 88 -7.78 -24.63 -10.55
N PRO A 89 -8.05 -25.14 -11.79
CA PRO A 89 -8.83 -26.34 -11.94
C PRO A 89 -8.15 -27.43 -11.11
N LEU A 90 -8.93 -28.14 -10.31
CA LEU A 90 -8.50 -29.33 -9.57
C LEU A 90 -7.81 -30.30 -10.55
N GLY A 91 -6.49 -30.35 -10.52
CA GLY A 91 -5.73 -31.31 -11.29
C GLY A 91 -4.51 -30.70 -11.97
N PHE A 92 -3.33 -31.02 -11.43
CA PHE A 92 -1.98 -30.73 -11.93
C PHE A 92 -1.39 -29.34 -11.60
N GLY A 93 -0.58 -29.28 -10.55
CA GLY A 93 0.47 -28.27 -10.33
C GLY A 93 -0.05 -26.87 -10.13
N ALA A 94 -0.65 -26.61 -8.97
CA ALA A 94 -0.95 -25.26 -8.53
C ALA A 94 0.31 -24.39 -8.63
N GLY A 95 0.21 -23.27 -9.37
CA GLY A 95 1.15 -22.18 -9.28
C GLY A 95 2.52 -22.45 -9.88
N SER A 96 2.58 -22.80 -11.16
CA SER A 96 3.89 -22.74 -11.83
C SER A 96 4.37 -21.27 -11.80
N GLU A 97 5.66 -21.05 -11.53
CA GLU A 97 6.31 -19.73 -11.58
C GLU A 97 5.92 -18.98 -12.86
N ALA A 98 5.88 -19.68 -14.00
CA ALA A 98 5.44 -19.13 -15.28
C ALA A 98 3.99 -18.63 -15.30
N ALA A 99 3.09 -19.24 -14.53
CA ALA A 99 1.70 -18.75 -14.42
C ALA A 99 1.64 -17.45 -13.60
N PHE A 100 2.39 -17.37 -12.50
CA PHE A 100 2.49 -16.14 -11.70
C PHE A 100 3.14 -15.02 -12.49
N GLU A 101 4.22 -15.28 -13.22
CA GLU A 101 4.88 -14.28 -14.09
C GLU A 101 3.89 -13.66 -15.07
N LYS A 102 3.12 -14.49 -15.79
CA LYS A 102 2.11 -14.02 -16.74
C LYS A 102 1.00 -13.19 -16.07
N GLN A 103 0.53 -13.60 -14.91
CA GLN A 103 -0.45 -12.85 -14.11
C GLN A 103 0.13 -11.53 -13.62
N SER A 104 1.37 -11.55 -13.16
CA SER A 104 2.12 -10.39 -12.71
C SER A 104 2.30 -9.36 -13.83
N GLU A 105 2.69 -9.80 -15.03
CA GLU A 105 2.77 -8.94 -16.22
C GLU A 105 1.43 -8.28 -16.53
N ALA A 106 0.33 -9.02 -16.49
CA ALA A 106 -1.00 -8.50 -16.73
C ALA A 106 -1.41 -7.47 -15.65
N ALA A 107 -1.11 -7.74 -14.38
CA ALA A 107 -1.37 -6.81 -13.27
C ALA A 107 -0.57 -5.53 -13.42
N VAL A 108 0.72 -5.62 -13.74
CA VAL A 108 1.59 -4.47 -14.01
C VAL A 108 1.10 -3.66 -15.22
N ALA A 109 0.70 -4.33 -16.30
CA ALA A 109 0.16 -3.65 -17.48
C ALA A 109 -1.12 -2.88 -17.15
N GLU A 110 -1.98 -3.40 -16.29
CA GLU A 110 -3.18 -2.70 -15.83
C GLU A 110 -2.83 -1.51 -14.93
N ALA A 111 -1.92 -1.69 -13.99
CA ALA A 111 -1.46 -0.59 -13.13
C ALA A 111 -0.84 0.55 -13.95
N LYS A 112 -0.03 0.23 -14.94
CA LYS A 112 0.57 1.23 -15.86
C LYS A 112 -0.45 2.04 -16.65
N LYS A 113 -1.67 1.54 -16.90
CA LYS A 113 -2.73 2.32 -17.57
C LYS A 113 -3.31 3.42 -16.68
N TRP A 114 -3.28 3.23 -15.37
CA TRP A 114 -3.78 4.21 -14.41
C TRP A 114 -2.78 5.35 -14.17
N PHE A 115 -1.50 5.01 -14.11
CA PHE A 115 -0.44 6.00 -13.96
C PHE A 115 -0.15 6.71 -15.28
N ARG A 116 0.24 7.97 -15.19
CA ARG A 116 0.78 8.68 -16.35
C ARG A 116 2.10 8.05 -16.78
N PRO A 117 2.38 7.96 -18.10
CA PRO A 117 3.63 7.36 -18.59
C PRO A 117 4.89 7.98 -18.00
N GLU A 118 4.88 9.31 -17.78
CA GLU A 118 5.99 10.05 -17.20
C GLU A 118 6.28 9.58 -15.77
N LEU A 119 5.23 9.34 -14.97
CA LEU A 119 5.36 8.85 -13.61
C LEU A 119 5.88 7.41 -13.56
N VAL A 120 5.39 6.56 -14.46
CA VAL A 120 5.88 5.17 -14.58
C VAL A 120 7.37 5.13 -14.88
N GLY A 121 7.86 6.04 -15.73
CA GLY A 121 9.29 6.16 -16.08
C GLY A 121 10.19 6.64 -14.93
N ARG A 122 9.61 7.12 -13.82
CA ARG A 122 10.33 7.58 -12.61
C ARG A 122 10.29 6.59 -11.46
N LEU A 123 9.50 5.52 -11.59
CA LEU A 123 9.51 4.45 -10.59
C LEU A 123 10.71 3.55 -10.83
N ASP A 124 11.49 3.30 -9.79
CA ASP A 124 12.65 2.42 -9.84
C ASP A 124 12.21 0.97 -10.01
N GLU A 125 11.12 0.56 -9.34
CA GLU A 125 10.64 -0.82 -9.35
C GLU A 125 9.11 -0.91 -9.19
N LEU A 126 8.52 -1.91 -9.84
CA LEU A 126 7.12 -2.31 -9.70
C LEU A 126 7.08 -3.75 -9.16
N ILE A 127 6.69 -3.90 -7.91
CA ILE A 127 6.67 -5.18 -7.21
C ILE A 127 5.24 -5.70 -7.15
N VAL A 128 5.03 -6.93 -7.65
CA VAL A 128 3.75 -7.62 -7.52
C VAL A 128 3.83 -8.63 -6.38
N PHE A 129 2.97 -8.47 -5.39
CA PHE A 129 2.86 -9.41 -4.28
C PHE A 129 2.09 -10.66 -4.72
N ARG A 130 2.58 -11.82 -4.30
CA ARG A 130 1.89 -13.09 -4.49
C ARG A 130 0.64 -13.16 -3.61
N PRO A 131 -0.43 -13.83 -4.07
CA PRO A 131 -1.54 -14.18 -3.20
C PRO A 131 -1.04 -14.97 -1.98
N LEU A 132 -1.70 -14.77 -0.85
CA LEU A 132 -1.36 -15.46 0.38
C LEU A 132 -1.70 -16.96 0.27
N GLU A 133 -0.72 -17.81 0.59
CA GLU A 133 -0.90 -19.25 0.72
C GLU A 133 -1.63 -19.60 2.03
N GLU A 134 -2.27 -20.77 2.08
CA GLU A 134 -3.02 -21.23 3.26
C GLU A 134 -2.17 -21.21 4.54
N GLN A 135 -0.90 -21.61 4.44
CA GLN A 135 0.01 -21.58 5.58
C GLN A 135 0.27 -20.17 6.09
N SER A 136 0.40 -19.21 5.18
CA SER A 136 0.54 -17.78 5.54
C SER A 136 -0.72 -17.24 6.19
N LEU A 137 -1.90 -17.61 5.66
CA LEU A 137 -3.19 -17.26 6.24
C LEU A 137 -3.36 -17.81 7.65
N CYS A 138 -2.95 -19.07 7.89
CA CYS A 138 -2.93 -19.65 9.24
C CYS A 138 -2.04 -18.85 10.19
N SER A 139 -0.83 -18.50 9.76
CA SER A 139 0.11 -17.73 10.59
C SER A 139 -0.42 -16.33 10.91
N ILE A 140 -1.10 -15.68 9.97
CA ILE A 140 -1.77 -14.40 10.18
C ILE A 140 -2.93 -14.56 11.17
N ALA A 141 -3.77 -15.59 11.02
CA ALA A 141 -4.87 -15.86 11.93
C ALA A 141 -4.38 -16.07 13.37
N GLU A 142 -3.35 -16.85 13.58
CA GLU A 142 -2.73 -17.07 14.90
C GLU A 142 -2.21 -15.75 15.51
N LYS A 143 -1.52 -14.92 14.72
CA LYS A 143 -1.06 -13.60 15.17
C LYS A 143 -2.21 -12.70 15.60
N LEU A 144 -3.30 -12.66 14.83
CA LEU A 144 -4.48 -11.86 15.14
C LEU A 144 -5.21 -12.37 16.39
N LEU A 145 -5.30 -13.69 16.57
CA LEU A 145 -5.84 -14.31 17.77
C LEU A 145 -5.03 -13.93 19.01
N GLY A 146 -3.69 -13.98 18.95
CA GLY A 146 -2.83 -13.53 20.05
C GLY A 146 -3.05 -12.05 20.40
N GLN A 147 -3.18 -11.17 19.41
CA GLN A 147 -3.52 -9.77 19.64
C GLN A 147 -4.91 -9.58 20.28
N LEU A 148 -5.87 -10.43 19.92
CA LEU A 148 -7.20 -10.42 20.51
C LEU A 148 -7.16 -10.86 21.99
N GLU A 149 -6.39 -11.91 22.31
CA GLU A 149 -6.18 -12.38 23.67
C GLU A 149 -5.56 -11.29 24.56
N GLU A 150 -4.51 -10.60 24.04
CA GLU A 150 -3.91 -9.47 24.77
C GLU A 150 -4.91 -8.34 25.02
N ARG A 151 -5.75 -8.00 24.04
CA ARG A 151 -6.78 -6.96 24.20
C ARG A 151 -7.84 -7.38 25.23
N ALA A 152 -8.28 -8.64 25.17
CA ALA A 152 -9.23 -9.20 26.14
C ALA A 152 -8.65 -9.14 27.57
N ALA A 153 -7.40 -9.53 27.75
CA ALA A 153 -6.71 -9.50 29.03
C ALA A 153 -6.63 -8.09 29.62
N ARG A 154 -6.32 -7.08 28.79
CA ARG A 154 -6.33 -5.66 29.22
C ARG A 154 -7.72 -5.17 29.67
N SER A 155 -8.78 -5.80 29.19
CA SER A 155 -10.17 -5.53 29.56
C SER A 155 -10.67 -6.41 30.71
N GLY A 156 -9.80 -7.20 31.34
CA GLY A 156 -10.13 -8.08 32.48
C GLY A 156 -10.77 -9.43 32.06
N TYR A 157 -10.74 -9.79 30.78
CA TYR A 157 -11.26 -11.08 30.28
C TYR A 157 -10.11 -12.02 29.94
N GLN A 158 -10.28 -13.29 30.28
CA GLN A 158 -9.39 -14.36 29.81
C GLN A 158 -9.99 -15.00 28.56
N LEU A 159 -9.36 -14.80 27.41
CA LEU A 159 -9.69 -15.45 26.17
C LEU A 159 -8.66 -16.55 25.91
N THR A 160 -9.14 -17.75 25.55
CA THR A 160 -8.31 -18.87 25.14
C THR A 160 -8.91 -19.50 23.89
N HIS A 161 -8.09 -19.99 23.01
CA HIS A 161 -8.52 -20.72 21.81
C HIS A 161 -7.74 -22.03 21.64
N THR A 162 -8.31 -22.97 20.89
CA THR A 162 -7.63 -24.22 20.56
C THR A 162 -6.82 -24.03 19.27
N ALA A 163 -5.80 -24.87 19.08
CA ALA A 163 -4.96 -24.86 17.87
C ALA A 163 -5.75 -25.08 16.54
N ARG A 164 -7.03 -25.46 16.62
CA ARG A 164 -7.89 -25.64 15.44
C ARG A 164 -8.50 -24.34 14.93
N VAL A 165 -8.52 -23.28 15.73
CA VAL A 165 -9.21 -22.03 15.40
C VAL A 165 -8.49 -21.29 14.28
N GLY A 166 -7.17 -21.18 14.35
CA GLY A 166 -6.36 -20.52 13.31
C GLY A 166 -6.59 -21.13 11.91
N PRO A 167 -6.39 -22.45 11.73
CA PRO A 167 -6.69 -23.12 10.45
C PRO A 167 -8.15 -22.98 10.01
N ALA A 168 -9.11 -23.04 10.94
CA ALA A 168 -10.53 -22.89 10.60
C ALA A 168 -10.88 -21.47 10.13
N LEU A 169 -10.22 -20.45 10.67
CA LEU A 169 -10.35 -19.06 10.20
C LEU A 169 -9.70 -18.88 8.84
N ALA A 170 -8.49 -19.41 8.65
CA ALA A 170 -7.78 -19.36 7.37
C ALA A 170 -8.59 -20.00 6.24
N ALA A 171 -9.21 -21.18 6.50
CA ALA A 171 -10.06 -21.86 5.53
C ALA A 171 -11.35 -21.09 5.17
N LYS A 172 -11.80 -20.17 6.03
CA LYS A 172 -12.95 -19.28 5.77
C LYS A 172 -12.58 -17.94 5.18
N ALA A 173 -11.30 -17.61 5.09
CA ALA A 173 -10.84 -16.39 4.46
C ALA A 173 -11.23 -16.43 2.96
N HIS A 174 -12.01 -15.44 2.53
CA HIS A 174 -12.51 -15.38 1.15
C HIS A 174 -11.60 -14.57 0.24
N SER A 175 -10.67 -13.81 0.83
CA SER A 175 -9.72 -12.97 0.09
C SER A 175 -8.30 -13.49 0.27
N PRO A 176 -7.58 -13.80 -0.81
CA PRO A 176 -6.18 -14.18 -0.74
C PRO A 176 -5.24 -13.01 -0.41
N TYR A 177 -5.78 -11.81 -0.23
CA TYR A 177 -5.03 -10.59 0.11
C TYR A 177 -5.35 -10.05 1.53
N GLY A 178 -6.20 -10.72 2.30
CA GLY A 178 -6.63 -10.32 3.64
C GLY A 178 -7.99 -9.66 3.70
#